data_4f0b2e2b29c0fd922b91c1681e6347ed
#
_entry.id   4f0b2e2b29c0fd922b91c1681e6347ed
#
_cell.length_a   1.000
_cell.length_b   1.000
_cell.length_c   1.000
_cell.angle_alpha   90.00
_cell.angle_beta   90.00
_cell.angle_gamma   90.00
#
_symmetry.space_group_name_H-M   'P 1'
#
loop_
_entity.id
_entity.type
_entity.pdbx_description
1 polymer ?
#
loop_
_entity_poly.entity_id
_entity_poly.type
_entity_poly.pdbx_seq_one_letter_code
_entity_poly.pdbx_strand_id
1 'polypeptide(L)'
;KTLTVISARLNYFPKKENTLQILQDKNKAYISRYTLGRDYHKVIRGKLKKITKKLKEEVKNISFNSRVFTDSAPVLEVELAEKAGLGWRGKHSLLLNKDNGSWFFLGEIYTSLPLVVDKKELNHCGSCSACIDVCPTRAIIAPYKLDASKCISYLTIEFKGSIPLEYRKPIGNRVYGCDDCQLACPWNKYGKITKEKDFNARHNLDNLSLIDSFKITETEFKKIFNGSAI
;
A
#
# COMPACT_ATOMS: atom_id res chain seq x y z
N LYS A 1 -11.30 -17.31 21.09
CA LYS A 1 -10.13 -17.78 20.33
C LYS A 1 -10.39 -17.57 18.83
N THR A 2 -9.42 -17.06 18.07
CA THR A 2 -9.48 -17.00 16.60
C THR A 2 -9.28 -18.41 16.03
N LEU A 3 -10.14 -18.79 15.10
CA LEU A 3 -10.04 -20.06 14.37
C LEU A 3 -9.65 -19.82 12.91
N THR A 4 -10.16 -18.74 12.31
CA THR A 4 -9.91 -18.42 10.90
C THR A 4 -9.57 -16.94 10.74
N VAL A 5 -8.75 -16.64 9.74
CA VAL A 5 -8.48 -15.27 9.28
C VAL A 5 -8.95 -15.15 7.83
N ILE A 6 -9.81 -14.19 7.58
CA ILE A 6 -10.23 -13.83 6.22
C ILE A 6 -9.38 -12.65 5.79
N SER A 7 -8.51 -12.84 4.80
CA SER A 7 -7.77 -11.74 4.18
C SER A 7 -8.55 -11.17 3.00
N ALA A 8 -8.57 -9.87 2.89
CA ALA A 8 -9.23 -9.13 1.83
C ALA A 8 -8.30 -8.11 1.21
N ARG A 9 -8.53 -7.77 -0.07
CA ARG A 9 -7.81 -6.71 -0.75
C ARG A 9 -8.76 -5.71 -1.37
N LEU A 10 -8.32 -4.45 -1.47
CA LEU A 10 -9.06 -3.37 -2.12
C LEU A 10 -8.11 -2.55 -2.99
N ASN A 11 -8.36 -2.52 -4.29
CA ASN A 11 -7.51 -1.79 -5.23
C ASN A 11 -7.56 -0.29 -4.94
N TYR A 12 -6.38 0.36 -4.99
CA TYR A 12 -6.25 1.81 -4.84
C TYR A 12 -5.67 2.49 -6.08
N PHE A 13 -5.25 1.73 -7.09
CA PHE A 13 -4.59 2.31 -8.25
C PHE A 13 -5.48 3.39 -8.87
N PRO A 14 -5.04 4.67 -8.87
CA PRO A 14 -5.84 5.77 -9.40
C PRO A 14 -5.93 5.67 -10.92
N LYS A 15 -6.82 6.46 -11.51
CA LYS A 15 -6.90 6.64 -12.95
C LYS A 15 -5.50 6.98 -13.48
N LYS A 16 -5.10 6.31 -14.56
CA LYS A 16 -3.75 6.37 -15.13
C LYS A 16 -3.36 7.82 -15.39
N GLU A 17 -2.46 8.34 -14.59
CA GLU A 17 -1.93 9.69 -14.70
C GLU A 17 -0.41 9.64 -14.70
N ASN A 18 0.19 10.66 -15.21
CA ASN A 18 1.56 11.06 -15.45
C ASN A 18 2.60 10.71 -14.37
N THR A 19 2.50 9.54 -13.70
CA THR A 19 3.39 9.16 -12.59
C THR A 19 4.86 9.27 -12.95
N LEU A 20 5.23 8.73 -14.11
CA LEU A 20 6.62 8.79 -14.58
C LEU A 20 7.02 10.23 -14.93
N GLN A 21 6.10 11.02 -15.49
CA GLN A 21 6.36 12.44 -15.80
C GLN A 21 6.57 13.24 -14.52
N ILE A 22 5.78 13.01 -13.47
CA ILE A 22 5.98 13.67 -12.16
C ILE A 22 7.33 13.28 -11.57
N LEU A 23 7.73 12.01 -11.63
CA LEU A 23 9.03 11.55 -11.12
C LEU A 23 10.22 12.16 -11.89
N GLN A 24 10.04 12.50 -13.17
CA GLN A 24 11.06 13.12 -14.01
C GLN A 24 11.09 14.65 -13.89
N ASP A 25 10.00 15.28 -13.45
CA ASP A 25 9.90 16.72 -13.30
C ASP A 25 10.46 17.18 -11.94
N LYS A 26 11.61 17.84 -11.97
CA LYS A 26 12.29 18.36 -10.78
C LYS A 26 11.50 19.44 -10.03
N ASN A 27 10.47 20.02 -10.65
CA ASN A 27 9.60 21.03 -10.03
C ASN A 27 8.38 20.44 -9.34
N LYS A 28 8.12 19.14 -9.52
CA LYS A 28 6.97 18.44 -8.92
C LYS A 28 7.37 17.67 -7.68
N ALA A 29 6.51 17.68 -6.68
CA ALA A 29 6.62 16.82 -5.51
C ALA A 29 5.92 15.47 -5.80
N TYR A 30 6.65 14.38 -5.65
CA TYR A 30 6.08 13.06 -5.78
C TYR A 30 5.57 12.55 -4.42
N ILE A 31 4.29 12.20 -4.39
CA ILE A 31 3.62 11.54 -3.26
C ILE A 31 3.21 10.15 -3.71
N SER A 32 3.52 9.13 -2.90
CA SER A 32 3.15 7.74 -3.20
C SER A 32 1.65 7.59 -3.41
N ARG A 33 1.28 6.81 -4.41
CA ARG A 33 -0.09 6.70 -4.92
C ARG A 33 -1.10 6.24 -3.88
N TYR A 34 -0.67 5.44 -2.92
CA TYR A 34 -1.55 4.91 -1.88
C TYR A 34 -2.10 5.98 -0.92
N THR A 35 -1.46 7.16 -0.84
CA THR A 35 -1.82 8.21 0.12
C THR A 35 -2.56 9.41 -0.49
N LEU A 36 -2.74 9.43 -1.82
CA LEU A 36 -3.35 10.56 -2.50
C LEU A 36 -4.83 10.80 -2.11
N GLY A 37 -5.51 9.76 -1.71
CA GLY A 37 -6.92 9.80 -1.35
C GLY A 37 -7.19 9.98 0.15
N ARG A 38 -8.34 9.51 0.56
CA ARG A 38 -8.74 9.44 1.96
C ARG A 38 -7.92 8.36 2.70
N ASP A 39 -7.74 8.55 4.00
CA ASP A 39 -7.10 7.61 4.90
C ASP A 39 -7.65 6.18 4.71
N TYR A 40 -6.82 5.32 4.09
CA TYR A 40 -7.21 3.95 3.73
C TYR A 40 -7.51 3.08 4.95
N HIS A 41 -6.89 3.36 6.10
CA HIS A 41 -7.16 2.64 7.34
C HIS A 41 -8.65 2.76 7.71
N LYS A 42 -9.21 3.96 7.59
CA LYS A 42 -10.63 4.21 7.91
C LYS A 42 -11.55 3.58 6.87
N VAL A 43 -11.19 3.70 5.59
CA VAL A 43 -11.98 3.16 4.47
C VAL A 43 -12.06 1.63 4.57
N ILE A 44 -10.92 0.96 4.71
CA ILE A 44 -10.86 -0.50 4.74
C ILE A 44 -11.51 -1.06 6.00
N ARG A 45 -11.19 -0.52 7.19
CA ARG A 45 -11.86 -0.94 8.43
C ARG A 45 -13.37 -0.79 8.35
N GLY A 46 -13.86 0.31 7.74
CA GLY A 46 -15.28 0.52 7.51
C GLY A 46 -15.92 -0.56 6.64
N LYS A 47 -15.24 -0.94 5.55
CA LYS A 47 -15.69 -2.01 4.64
C LYS A 47 -15.64 -3.39 5.31
N LEU A 48 -14.57 -3.71 6.01
CA LEU A 48 -14.44 -4.97 6.73
C LEU A 48 -15.51 -5.13 7.81
N LYS A 49 -15.83 -4.07 8.55
CA LYS A 49 -16.96 -4.05 9.51
C LYS A 49 -18.30 -4.33 8.82
N LYS A 50 -18.54 -3.77 7.62
CA LYS A 50 -19.75 -4.06 6.83
C LYS A 50 -19.82 -5.52 6.41
N ILE A 51 -18.69 -6.10 5.97
CA ILE A 51 -18.60 -7.53 5.63
C ILE A 51 -18.91 -8.38 6.86
N THR A 52 -18.30 -8.08 8.01
CA THR A 52 -18.55 -8.79 9.26
C THR A 52 -20.01 -8.73 9.69
N LYS A 53 -20.67 -7.54 9.52
CA LYS A 53 -22.09 -7.41 9.80
C LYS A 53 -22.93 -8.33 8.90
N LYS A 54 -22.67 -8.33 7.59
CA LYS A 54 -23.36 -9.22 6.64
C LYS A 54 -23.13 -10.71 6.98
N LEU A 55 -21.89 -11.10 7.32
CA LEU A 55 -21.61 -12.46 7.73
C LEU A 55 -22.47 -12.87 8.95
N LYS A 56 -22.64 -11.98 9.94
CA LYS A 56 -23.52 -12.25 11.10
C LYS A 56 -24.98 -12.40 10.71
N GLU A 57 -25.43 -11.66 9.72
CA GLU A 57 -26.80 -11.74 9.20
C GLU A 57 -27.04 -13.05 8.43
N GLU A 58 -26.05 -13.54 7.67
CA GLU A 58 -26.15 -14.79 6.90
C GLU A 58 -26.05 -16.03 7.79
N VAL A 59 -25.19 -16.00 8.82
CA VAL A 59 -24.91 -17.15 9.70
C VAL A 59 -25.69 -17.02 11.01
N LYS A 60 -27.02 -16.84 10.90
CA LYS A 60 -27.92 -16.52 12.02
C LYS A 60 -27.86 -17.50 13.19
N ASN A 61 -27.55 -18.77 12.95
CA ASN A 61 -27.61 -19.84 13.95
C ASN A 61 -26.25 -20.10 14.64
N ILE A 62 -25.20 -19.37 14.28
CA ILE A 62 -23.86 -19.53 14.84
C ILE A 62 -23.39 -18.20 15.45
N SER A 63 -23.23 -18.18 16.76
CA SER A 63 -22.60 -17.03 17.43
C SER A 63 -21.10 -17.08 17.22
N PHE A 64 -20.51 -16.01 16.71
CA PHE A 64 -19.07 -15.89 16.53
C PHE A 64 -18.56 -14.49 16.88
N ASN A 65 -17.31 -14.43 17.31
CA ASN A 65 -16.56 -13.20 17.54
C ASN A 65 -15.72 -12.85 16.31
N SER A 66 -15.54 -11.56 16.09
CA SER A 66 -14.70 -11.08 15.00
C SER A 66 -14.02 -9.75 15.35
N ARG A 67 -12.82 -9.54 14.80
CA ARG A 67 -12.06 -8.30 14.89
C ARG A 67 -11.43 -7.99 13.54
N VAL A 68 -11.51 -6.74 13.11
CA VAL A 68 -10.96 -6.28 11.83
C VAL A 68 -9.65 -5.54 12.03
N PHE A 69 -8.71 -5.76 11.11
CA PHE A 69 -7.41 -5.12 11.10
C PHE A 69 -7.11 -4.59 9.69
N THR A 70 -6.29 -3.57 9.62
CA THR A 70 -5.58 -3.10 8.42
C THR A 70 -4.41 -2.24 8.88
N ASP A 71 -3.21 -2.60 8.48
CA ASP A 71 -1.92 -1.97 8.71
C ASP A 71 -1.60 -1.68 10.20
N SER A 72 -2.24 -0.73 10.83
CA SER A 72 -1.93 -0.19 12.17
C SER A 72 -2.06 -1.20 13.35
N ALA A 73 -1.77 -2.47 13.14
CA ALA A 73 -1.74 -3.52 14.16
C ALA A 73 -0.56 -4.46 13.88
N PRO A 74 -0.05 -5.19 14.89
CA PRO A 74 1.04 -6.16 14.72
C PRO A 74 0.53 -7.43 14.03
N VAL A 75 0.08 -7.28 12.78
CA VAL A 75 -0.45 -8.33 11.91
C VAL A 75 0.44 -8.46 10.69
N LEU A 76 0.86 -9.68 10.38
CA LEU A 76 1.66 -9.98 9.19
C LEU A 76 0.74 -10.13 7.97
N GLU A 77 0.16 -9.01 7.51
CA GLU A 77 -0.89 -8.98 6.48
C GLU A 77 -0.47 -9.66 5.17
N VAL A 78 0.75 -9.39 4.67
CA VAL A 78 1.27 -10.01 3.44
C VAL A 78 1.39 -11.53 3.58
N GLU A 79 1.86 -12.01 4.73
CA GLU A 79 2.01 -13.44 5.01
C GLU A 79 0.65 -14.15 5.11
N LEU A 80 -0.32 -13.51 5.78
CA LEU A 80 -1.68 -14.04 5.89
C LEU A 80 -2.39 -14.05 4.53
N ALA A 81 -2.26 -12.99 3.76
CA ALA A 81 -2.86 -12.88 2.44
C ALA A 81 -2.24 -13.89 1.44
N GLU A 82 -0.94 -14.15 1.53
CA GLU A 82 -0.27 -15.19 0.75
C GLU A 82 -0.80 -16.59 1.13
N LYS A 83 -0.92 -16.88 2.43
CA LYS A 83 -1.51 -18.14 2.91
C LYS A 83 -2.97 -18.32 2.51
N ALA A 84 -3.72 -17.21 2.46
CA ALA A 84 -5.12 -17.18 2.03
C ALA A 84 -5.29 -17.21 0.50
N GLY A 85 -4.23 -17.41 -0.29
CA GLY A 85 -4.32 -17.53 -1.74
C GLY A 85 -4.65 -16.24 -2.49
N LEU A 86 -4.55 -15.07 -1.85
CA LEU A 86 -4.79 -13.78 -2.52
C LEU A 86 -3.70 -13.41 -3.53
N GLY A 87 -2.56 -14.08 -3.48
CA GLY A 87 -1.42 -13.87 -4.34
C GLY A 87 -0.15 -14.42 -3.73
N TRP A 88 0.99 -13.95 -4.16
CA TRP A 88 2.32 -14.34 -3.66
C TRP A 88 3.11 -13.13 -3.21
N ARG A 89 4.02 -13.32 -2.29
CA ARG A 89 4.98 -12.28 -1.89
C ARG A 89 5.98 -12.05 -3.01
N GLY A 90 6.01 -10.81 -3.53
CA GLY A 90 6.98 -10.38 -4.54
C GLY A 90 8.39 -10.20 -3.98
N LYS A 91 9.41 -10.17 -4.86
CA LYS A 91 10.81 -9.90 -4.47
C LYS A 91 10.99 -8.53 -3.79
N HIS A 92 10.06 -7.58 -4.01
CA HIS A 92 9.98 -6.27 -3.34
C HIS A 92 9.21 -6.28 -2.01
N SER A 93 8.87 -7.43 -1.49
CA SER A 93 8.16 -7.66 -0.22
C SER A 93 6.65 -7.39 -0.22
N LEU A 94 6.09 -6.75 -1.24
CA LEU A 94 4.65 -6.54 -1.34
C LEU A 94 3.94 -7.78 -1.89
N LEU A 95 2.65 -7.92 -1.59
CA LEU A 95 1.82 -8.97 -2.21
C LEU A 95 1.57 -8.64 -3.68
N LEU A 96 1.71 -9.63 -4.55
CA LEU A 96 1.39 -9.58 -5.97
C LEU A 96 0.21 -10.51 -6.28
N ASN A 97 -0.62 -10.08 -7.22
CA ASN A 97 -1.72 -10.88 -7.75
C ASN A 97 -1.70 -10.80 -9.28
N LYS A 98 -1.94 -11.93 -9.96
CA LYS A 98 -1.84 -12.02 -11.42
C LYS A 98 -2.84 -11.14 -12.17
N ASP A 99 -4.00 -10.84 -11.57
CA ASP A 99 -5.07 -10.07 -12.22
C ASP A 99 -5.06 -8.58 -11.85
N ASN A 100 -4.26 -8.17 -10.83
CA ASN A 100 -4.33 -6.83 -10.24
C ASN A 100 -2.96 -6.21 -9.91
N GLY A 101 -1.86 -6.92 -10.16
CA GLY A 101 -0.53 -6.47 -9.74
C GLY A 101 -0.41 -6.37 -8.21
N SER A 102 0.17 -5.26 -7.71
CA SER A 102 0.31 -4.98 -6.27
C SER A 102 -0.40 -3.69 -5.82
N TRP A 103 -1.22 -3.05 -6.69
CA TRP A 103 -1.87 -1.78 -6.41
C TRP A 103 -3.15 -1.96 -5.59
N PHE A 104 -3.04 -2.58 -4.41
CA PHE A 104 -4.15 -2.79 -3.49
C PHE A 104 -3.68 -2.75 -2.03
N PHE A 105 -4.59 -2.36 -1.17
CA PHE A 105 -4.45 -2.49 0.28
C PHE A 105 -4.88 -3.87 0.73
N LEU A 106 -4.39 -4.29 1.88
CA LEU A 106 -4.80 -5.49 2.59
C LEU A 106 -5.63 -5.15 3.83
N GLY A 107 -6.34 -6.14 4.31
CA GLY A 107 -7.02 -6.06 5.59
C GLY A 107 -7.62 -7.40 5.97
N GLU A 108 -7.75 -7.66 7.26
CA GLU A 108 -8.10 -8.95 7.80
C GLU A 108 -9.32 -8.89 8.72
N ILE A 109 -10.08 -9.99 8.69
CA ILE A 109 -11.11 -10.30 9.68
C ILE A 109 -10.67 -11.55 10.43
N TYR A 110 -10.27 -11.37 11.66
CA TYR A 110 -10.04 -12.47 12.58
C TYR A 110 -11.37 -12.92 13.13
N THR A 111 -11.68 -14.21 13.03
CA THR A 111 -12.99 -14.74 13.46
C THR A 111 -12.88 -16.07 14.18
N SER A 112 -13.82 -16.33 15.07
CA SER A 112 -14.03 -17.65 15.67
C SER A 112 -14.93 -18.56 14.83
N LEU A 113 -15.36 -18.11 13.65
CA LEU A 113 -16.11 -18.91 12.70
C LEU A 113 -15.15 -19.92 12.04
N PRO A 114 -15.41 -21.22 12.06
CA PRO A 114 -14.62 -22.22 11.34
C PRO A 114 -14.95 -22.16 9.86
N LEU A 115 -14.01 -21.73 9.04
CA LEU A 115 -14.14 -21.65 7.57
C LEU A 115 -13.15 -22.61 6.92
N VAL A 116 -13.50 -23.10 5.73
CA VAL A 116 -12.58 -23.85 4.89
C VAL A 116 -11.44 -22.93 4.46
N VAL A 117 -10.21 -23.44 4.49
CA VAL A 117 -9.02 -22.66 4.11
C VAL A 117 -8.75 -22.76 2.61
N ASP A 118 -8.35 -21.64 2.03
CA ASP A 118 -7.96 -21.57 0.63
C ASP A 118 -6.54 -22.13 0.41
N LYS A 119 -6.22 -22.44 -0.85
CA LYS A 119 -4.88 -22.89 -1.24
C LYS A 119 -3.99 -21.70 -1.53
N LYS A 120 -2.72 -21.79 -1.09
CA LYS A 120 -1.69 -20.81 -1.39
C LYS A 120 -1.44 -20.70 -2.91
N GLU A 121 -1.29 -19.48 -3.42
CA GLU A 121 -0.91 -19.21 -4.82
C GLU A 121 0.60 -19.47 -5.00
N LEU A 122 0.98 -19.92 -6.19
CA LEU A 122 2.39 -20.11 -6.56
C LEU A 122 3.09 -18.76 -6.80
N ASN A 123 4.40 -18.73 -6.57
CA ASN A 123 5.21 -17.56 -6.85
C ASN A 123 5.53 -17.44 -8.36
N HIS A 124 5.30 -16.25 -8.92
CA HIS A 124 5.50 -15.99 -10.34
C HIS A 124 6.57 -14.92 -10.62
N CYS A 125 7.43 -14.58 -9.66
CA CYS A 125 8.52 -13.63 -9.89
C CYS A 125 9.64 -14.20 -10.78
N GLY A 126 9.84 -15.52 -10.80
CA GLY A 126 10.83 -16.20 -11.64
C GLY A 126 12.23 -15.57 -11.51
N SER A 127 12.91 -15.39 -12.64
CA SER A 127 14.25 -14.77 -12.74
C SER A 127 14.22 -13.24 -12.73
N CYS A 128 13.05 -12.57 -12.79
CA CYS A 128 12.94 -11.13 -12.89
C CYS A 128 13.59 -10.41 -11.68
N SER A 129 14.37 -9.36 -11.93
CA SER A 129 15.04 -8.51 -10.93
C SER A 129 14.61 -7.03 -10.98
N ALA A 130 13.67 -6.66 -11.85
CA ALA A 130 13.33 -5.27 -12.17
C ALA A 130 13.10 -4.37 -10.92
N CYS A 131 12.43 -4.86 -9.89
CA CYS A 131 12.20 -4.10 -8.66
C CYS A 131 13.48 -3.91 -7.82
N ILE A 132 14.45 -4.82 -7.92
CA ILE A 132 15.75 -4.73 -7.25
C ILE A 132 16.60 -3.70 -7.97
N ASP A 133 16.66 -3.78 -9.29
CA ASP A 133 17.53 -2.96 -10.15
C ASP A 133 17.09 -1.49 -10.13
N VAL A 134 15.78 -1.21 -10.10
CA VAL A 134 15.23 0.15 -10.11
C VAL A 134 15.30 0.86 -8.76
N CYS A 135 15.52 0.13 -7.66
CA CYS A 135 15.47 0.72 -6.31
C CYS A 135 16.54 1.83 -6.15
N PRO A 136 16.15 3.11 -6.01
CA PRO A 136 17.10 4.22 -6.05
C PRO A 136 18.14 4.18 -4.94
N THR A 137 17.76 3.66 -3.77
CA THR A 137 18.61 3.56 -2.58
C THR A 137 19.15 2.14 -2.35
N ARG A 138 18.89 1.21 -3.29
CA ARG A 138 19.26 -0.20 -3.16
C ARG A 138 18.78 -0.84 -1.85
N ALA A 139 17.59 -0.44 -1.42
CA ALA A 139 16.97 -0.97 -0.20
C ALA A 139 16.57 -2.45 -0.34
N ILE A 140 16.24 -2.92 -1.56
CA ILE A 140 15.98 -4.33 -1.84
C ILE A 140 17.34 -5.00 -2.06
N ILE A 141 17.92 -5.54 -0.99
CA ILE A 141 19.30 -6.07 -0.97
C ILE A 141 19.44 -7.47 -1.61
N ALA A 142 18.36 -8.21 -1.69
CA ALA A 142 18.26 -9.50 -2.36
C ALA A 142 16.77 -9.83 -2.59
N PRO A 143 16.43 -10.82 -3.41
CA PRO A 143 15.05 -11.30 -3.53
C PRO A 143 14.41 -11.55 -2.17
N TYR A 144 13.26 -10.92 -1.91
CA TYR A 144 12.48 -11.03 -0.66
C TYR A 144 13.17 -10.43 0.59
N LYS A 145 14.31 -9.76 0.43
CA LYS A 145 15.04 -9.11 1.54
C LYS A 145 15.10 -7.61 1.34
N LEU A 146 14.45 -6.88 2.22
CA LEU A 146 14.42 -5.42 2.25
C LEU A 146 15.20 -4.93 3.48
N ASP A 147 16.16 -4.03 3.25
CA ASP A 147 16.74 -3.19 4.29
C ASP A 147 15.85 -1.94 4.44
N ALA A 148 14.94 -1.97 5.41
CA ALA A 148 13.98 -0.89 5.62
C ALA A 148 14.68 0.45 5.90
N SER A 149 15.84 0.46 6.55
CA SER A 149 16.58 1.68 6.88
C SER A 149 17.04 2.48 5.65
N LYS A 150 17.10 1.83 4.49
CA LYS A 150 17.43 2.45 3.19
C LYS A 150 16.20 2.76 2.35
N CYS A 151 15.03 2.22 2.70
CA CYS A 151 13.81 2.39 1.90
C CYS A 151 13.33 3.83 1.93
N ILE A 152 13.08 4.42 0.77
CA ILE A 152 12.57 5.80 0.66
C ILE A 152 11.23 5.96 1.40
N SER A 153 10.36 4.95 1.35
CA SER A 153 9.11 4.98 2.12
C SER A 153 9.38 5.11 3.61
N TYR A 154 10.29 4.32 4.17
CA TYR A 154 10.68 4.43 5.58
C TYR A 154 11.31 5.80 5.88
N LEU A 155 12.25 6.25 5.04
CA LEU A 155 12.99 7.49 5.25
C LEU A 155 12.09 8.74 5.19
N THR A 156 11.00 8.70 4.42
CA THR A 156 10.09 9.84 4.23
C THR A 156 8.82 9.78 5.08
N ILE A 157 8.55 8.67 5.75
CA ILE A 157 7.31 8.44 6.53
C ILE A 157 7.63 8.21 8.01
N GLU A 158 8.52 7.27 8.31
CA GLU A 158 8.72 6.75 9.67
C GLU A 158 9.98 7.30 10.35
N PHE A 159 10.99 7.64 9.55
CA PHE A 159 12.27 8.07 10.09
C PHE A 159 12.17 9.44 10.76
N LYS A 160 12.55 9.49 12.04
CA LYS A 160 12.54 10.72 12.83
C LYS A 160 13.95 11.31 12.90
N GLY A 161 14.26 12.18 11.97
CA GLY A 161 15.57 12.84 11.91
C GLY A 161 15.86 13.39 10.53
N SER A 162 17.05 13.95 10.36
CA SER A 162 17.52 14.41 9.05
C SER A 162 17.90 13.22 8.18
N ILE A 163 17.36 13.14 6.98
CA ILE A 163 17.71 12.10 6.00
C ILE A 163 19.21 12.15 5.73
N PRO A 164 19.94 11.01 5.86
CA PRO A 164 21.37 10.92 5.60
C PRO A 164 21.73 11.45 4.20
N LEU A 165 22.90 12.10 4.08
CA LEU A 165 23.32 12.81 2.86
C LEU A 165 23.36 11.89 1.64
N GLU A 166 23.80 10.66 1.82
CA GLU A 166 23.91 9.65 0.76
C GLU A 166 22.56 9.31 0.11
N TYR A 167 21.43 9.46 0.83
CA TYR A 167 20.10 9.15 0.30
C TYR A 167 19.39 10.34 -0.32
N ARG A 168 19.83 11.59 -0.05
CA ARG A 168 19.13 12.80 -0.53
C ARG A 168 19.06 12.87 -2.05
N LYS A 169 20.18 12.58 -2.74
CA LYS A 169 20.21 12.57 -4.21
C LYS A 169 19.37 11.41 -4.80
N PRO A 170 19.47 10.16 -4.32
CA PRO A 170 18.63 9.05 -4.78
C PRO A 170 17.13 9.25 -4.54
N ILE A 171 16.72 9.91 -3.46
CA ILE A 171 15.31 10.22 -3.16
C ILE A 171 14.71 11.13 -4.24
N GLY A 172 15.50 12.09 -4.76
CA GLY A 172 15.02 13.01 -5.78
C GLY A 172 13.83 13.86 -5.29
N ASN A 173 12.75 13.87 -6.04
CA ASN A 173 11.54 14.65 -5.75
C ASN A 173 10.45 13.87 -4.92
N ARG A 174 10.79 12.73 -4.38
CA ARG A 174 9.86 11.93 -3.55
C ARG A 174 9.76 12.53 -2.16
N VAL A 175 8.66 13.21 -1.88
CA VAL A 175 8.44 13.90 -0.60
C VAL A 175 7.72 13.01 0.43
N TYR A 176 6.96 12.01 -0.03
CA TYR A 176 6.25 11.08 0.85
C TYR A 176 6.06 9.71 0.17
N GLY A 177 6.67 8.68 0.69
CA GLY A 177 6.62 7.32 0.14
C GLY A 177 7.39 7.15 -1.16
N CYS A 178 7.27 5.96 -1.76
CA CYS A 178 7.96 5.58 -2.99
C CYS A 178 7.22 4.42 -3.65
N ASP A 179 7.07 4.49 -4.97
CA ASP A 179 6.40 3.44 -5.76
C ASP A 179 7.30 2.80 -6.82
N ASP A 180 8.62 3.10 -6.84
CA ASP A 180 9.53 2.68 -7.92
C ASP A 180 9.51 1.16 -8.14
N CYS A 181 9.57 0.37 -7.07
CA CYS A 181 9.55 -1.09 -7.16
C CYS A 181 8.20 -1.64 -7.70
N GLN A 182 7.09 -0.92 -7.46
CA GLN A 182 5.78 -1.25 -8.02
C GLN A 182 5.70 -0.82 -9.48
N LEU A 183 6.18 0.39 -9.82
CA LEU A 183 6.16 0.93 -11.18
C LEU A 183 6.97 0.06 -12.15
N ALA A 184 8.11 -0.47 -11.71
CA ALA A 184 8.96 -1.35 -12.51
C ALA A 184 8.46 -2.80 -12.60
N CYS A 185 7.52 -3.20 -11.73
CA CYS A 185 7.07 -4.58 -11.70
C CYS A 185 6.22 -4.94 -12.92
N PRO A 186 6.61 -5.96 -13.73
CA PRO A 186 5.85 -6.34 -14.92
C PRO A 186 4.41 -6.78 -14.63
N TRP A 187 4.14 -7.32 -13.43
CA TRP A 187 2.81 -7.72 -13.01
C TRP A 187 1.87 -6.53 -12.82
N ASN A 188 2.39 -5.34 -12.59
CA ASN A 188 1.60 -4.13 -12.40
C ASN A 188 0.98 -3.58 -13.69
N LYS A 189 1.37 -4.11 -14.88
CA LYS A 189 0.64 -3.85 -16.14
C LYS A 189 -0.82 -4.34 -16.10
N TYR A 190 -1.11 -5.33 -15.24
CA TYR A 190 -2.47 -5.85 -15.02
C TYR A 190 -3.23 -5.11 -13.91
N GLY A 191 -2.60 -4.10 -13.31
CA GLY A 191 -3.23 -3.27 -12.27
C GLY A 191 -4.55 -2.68 -12.75
N LYS A 192 -5.62 -2.90 -11.99
CA LYS A 192 -6.95 -2.38 -12.30
C LYS A 192 -7.18 -1.06 -11.57
N ILE A 193 -7.69 -0.06 -12.31
CA ILE A 193 -8.10 1.22 -11.74
C ILE A 193 -9.14 0.98 -10.66
N THR A 194 -8.98 1.67 -9.54
CA THR A 194 -9.92 1.58 -8.43
C THR A 194 -11.31 2.13 -8.82
N LYS A 195 -12.34 1.48 -8.31
CA LYS A 195 -13.73 2.00 -8.35
C LYS A 195 -14.08 2.75 -7.05
N GLU A 196 -13.17 2.75 -6.07
CA GLU A 196 -13.37 3.40 -4.78
C GLU A 196 -13.09 4.90 -4.90
N LYS A 197 -14.13 5.71 -4.79
CA LYS A 197 -14.03 7.17 -4.92
C LYS A 197 -13.18 7.82 -3.81
N ASP A 198 -13.15 7.21 -2.63
CA ASP A 198 -12.35 7.67 -1.50
C ASP A 198 -10.82 7.62 -1.79
N PHE A 199 -10.39 6.87 -2.82
CA PHE A 199 -8.98 6.77 -3.22
C PHE A 199 -8.59 7.69 -4.38
N ASN A 200 -9.52 8.50 -4.89
CA ASN A 200 -9.19 9.56 -5.85
C ASN A 200 -8.26 10.60 -5.20
N ALA A 201 -7.35 11.15 -5.99
CA ALA A 201 -6.45 12.21 -5.51
C ALA A 201 -7.25 13.41 -4.98
N ARG A 202 -6.84 13.92 -3.82
CA ARG A 202 -7.45 15.06 -3.14
C ARG A 202 -6.51 16.26 -3.20
N HIS A 203 -7.08 17.45 -3.18
CA HIS A 203 -6.32 18.70 -3.07
C HIS A 203 -5.16 18.84 -4.07
N ASN A 204 -5.29 18.22 -5.24
CA ASN A 204 -4.26 18.24 -6.30
C ASN A 204 -2.91 17.63 -5.86
N LEU A 205 -2.92 16.67 -4.91
CA LEU A 205 -1.72 16.03 -4.37
C LEU A 205 -0.92 15.24 -5.42
N ASP A 206 -1.57 14.85 -6.50
CA ASP A 206 -0.96 14.18 -7.66
C ASP A 206 -0.31 15.16 -8.66
N ASN A 207 -0.33 16.47 -8.38
CA ASN A 207 0.29 17.50 -9.21
C ASN A 207 0.91 18.65 -8.38
N LEU A 208 1.33 18.36 -7.16
CA LEU A 208 1.86 19.35 -6.24
C LEU A 208 3.22 19.89 -6.74
N SER A 209 3.41 21.23 -6.65
CA SER A 209 4.69 21.86 -6.88
C SER A 209 5.64 21.63 -5.70
N LEU A 210 6.90 21.26 -5.97
CA LEU A 210 7.90 21.07 -4.94
C LEU A 210 8.20 22.38 -4.19
N ILE A 211 8.28 23.50 -4.92
CA ILE A 211 8.52 24.82 -4.32
C ILE A 211 7.34 25.27 -3.45
N ASP A 212 6.11 25.04 -3.92
CA ASP A 212 4.93 25.42 -3.15
C ASP A 212 4.76 24.57 -1.91
N SER A 213 5.23 23.31 -1.94
CA SER A 213 5.24 22.44 -0.75
C SER A 213 6.04 23.03 0.42
N PHE A 214 7.11 23.77 0.14
CA PHE A 214 7.90 24.47 1.18
C PHE A 214 7.20 25.69 1.77
N LYS A 215 6.19 26.24 1.07
CA LYS A 215 5.45 27.42 1.52
C LYS A 215 4.23 27.06 2.35
N ILE A 216 3.85 25.78 2.40
CA ILE A 216 2.66 25.33 3.12
C ILE A 216 2.85 25.61 4.62
N THR A 217 1.99 26.44 5.17
CA THR A 217 1.92 26.71 6.61
C THR A 217 1.34 25.51 7.37
N GLU A 218 1.57 25.43 8.68
CA GLU A 218 1.00 24.36 9.50
C GLU A 218 -0.55 24.30 9.42
N THR A 219 -1.19 25.45 9.35
CA THR A 219 -2.67 25.55 9.20
C THR A 219 -3.12 25.00 7.86
N GLU A 220 -2.45 25.35 6.78
CA GLU A 220 -2.73 24.83 5.43
C GLU A 220 -2.45 23.34 5.36
N PHE A 221 -1.33 22.87 5.94
CA PHE A 221 -0.99 21.45 6.02
C PHE A 221 -2.13 20.65 6.69
N LYS A 222 -2.57 21.09 7.87
CA LYS A 222 -3.69 20.45 8.58
C LYS A 222 -4.97 20.43 7.74
N LYS A 223 -5.26 21.48 6.96
CA LYS A 223 -6.43 21.55 6.07
C LYS A 223 -6.32 20.61 4.87
N ILE A 224 -5.17 20.60 4.18
CA ILE A 224 -4.92 19.79 2.99
C ILE A 224 -4.93 18.29 3.32
N PHE A 225 -4.26 17.91 4.40
CA PHE A 225 -4.06 16.52 4.77
C PHE A 225 -5.09 15.98 5.78
N ASN A 226 -6.09 16.78 6.15
CA ASN A 226 -7.17 16.31 7.03
C ASN A 226 -7.89 15.09 6.43
N GLY A 227 -7.87 13.98 7.17
CA GLY A 227 -8.46 12.71 6.73
C GLY A 227 -7.69 11.99 5.65
N SER A 228 -6.43 12.36 5.40
CA SER A 228 -5.41 11.63 4.64
C SER A 228 -4.69 10.63 5.55
N ALA A 229 -3.89 9.74 4.94
CA ALA A 229 -2.92 8.89 5.64
C ALA A 229 -1.59 9.60 5.92
N ILE A 230 -1.43 10.85 5.45
CA ILE A 230 -0.28 11.73 5.65
C ILE A 230 -0.48 12.56 6.92
#